data_62887100292625adf11c9e5e962512de
#
_entry.id   62887100292625adf11c9e5e962512de
#
_cell.length_a   1.000
_cell.length_b   1.000
_cell.length_c   1.000
_cell.angle_alpha   90.00
_cell.angle_beta   90.00
_cell.angle_gamma   90.00
#
_symmetry.space_group_name_H-M   'P 1'
#
loop_
_entity.id
_entity.type
_entity.pdbx_description
1 polymer ?
#
loop_
_entity_poly.entity_id
_entity_poly.type
_entity_poly.pdbx_seq_one_letter_code
_entity_poly.pdbx_strand_id
1 'polypeptide(L)'
;MIENFQNRYRSEIADTLNINQIIGAGNLTSEETLFLKKIKQAWDFYEGYHWEGIDPLDAPQVTFNYCRAFVNKFVAFEFGKGFSIKTPVELDKVPVTVNDPKLEVTVDTNNNGIVDFEEAEKGEEVVTVSEKTEQDFLSEVWKDNDKEALCVEMGQTKSVTGEVWIKTQFQSADELNDPFEEYPNGRIRLSVVPTQYIFPTFNDHDKDKLESLLVMYPIRRNKETGILRNRIIETTVMYKEYWTSETILVYEDNKMIDRMENPYGFIPFVQIKNFPIAGRSRGVSDIDDIIPLNVELNTKKSDVSEVIDYHSAPITLVYGARIGNLEKGANKVWGGLPKDAKVENLSLQGDLVASTNYIDSIKTAMCEIAGVPETVLGGASAISNTSGVALQYMNLPLIERTRVKRECTSKGLQLVNKMILFIGIAEGLIEKPDEISMKDFVANTVELPDTLPKDELVELQKIQQEMSMGLECRHGAMERLGKTNIPKKIAEIDEERHQNPEIFNSALQLQWYQNELNKQMTPTNAGGMLNGQTPREQMRIAMTGANGGENA
;
A
#
# COMPACT_ATOMS: atom_id res chain seq x y z
N MET A 1 -6.28 25.80 26.21
CA MET A 1 -6.40 25.83 24.71
C MET A 1 -6.04 24.49 24.10
N ILE A 2 -4.97 23.82 24.51
CA ILE A 2 -4.57 22.46 24.06
C ILE A 2 -5.58 21.42 24.52
N GLU A 3 -6.08 21.52 25.75
CA GLU A 3 -7.08 20.62 26.34
C GLU A 3 -8.43 20.64 25.59
N ASN A 4 -8.87 21.82 25.15
CA ASN A 4 -10.06 21.96 24.32
C ASN A 4 -9.88 21.39 22.90
N PHE A 5 -8.65 21.40 22.37
CA PHE A 5 -8.35 20.85 21.04
C PHE A 5 -8.33 19.32 21.09
N GLN A 6 -7.70 18.74 22.10
CA GLN A 6 -7.66 17.27 22.28
C GLN A 6 -9.05 16.69 22.57
N ASN A 7 -9.85 17.35 23.40
CA ASN A 7 -11.21 16.91 23.70
C ASN A 7 -12.16 17.05 22.50
N ARG A 8 -11.98 18.08 21.67
CA ARG A 8 -12.77 18.28 20.44
C ARG A 8 -12.41 17.26 19.38
N TYR A 9 -11.12 16.98 19.19
CA TYR A 9 -10.64 15.96 18.27
C TYR A 9 -11.06 14.55 18.72
N ARG A 10 -11.03 14.28 20.02
CA ARG A 10 -11.48 13.02 20.62
C ARG A 10 -12.99 12.80 20.44
N SER A 11 -13.80 13.85 20.52
CA SER A 11 -15.24 13.75 20.27
C SER A 11 -15.56 13.46 18.79
N GLU A 12 -14.80 14.06 17.87
CA GLU A 12 -15.00 13.84 16.43
C GLU A 12 -14.61 12.41 16.01
N ILE A 13 -13.52 11.85 16.57
CA ILE A 13 -13.11 10.46 16.27
C ILE A 13 -14.01 9.44 16.98
N ALA A 14 -14.41 9.70 18.24
CA ALA A 14 -15.36 8.84 18.94
C ALA A 14 -16.72 8.83 18.24
N ASP A 15 -17.12 9.95 17.66
CA ASP A 15 -18.31 10.03 16.80
C ASP A 15 -18.14 9.26 15.48
N THR A 16 -16.93 9.18 14.94
CA THR A 16 -16.67 8.48 13.68
C THR A 16 -16.64 6.97 13.86
N LEU A 17 -16.10 6.47 14.97
CA LEU A 17 -16.04 5.02 15.25
C LEU A 17 -17.32 4.46 15.86
N ASN A 18 -18.12 5.25 16.54
CA ASN A 18 -19.47 4.94 17.08
C ASN A 18 -19.64 3.55 17.73
N ILE A 19 -18.54 2.92 18.16
CA ILE A 19 -18.51 1.55 18.69
C ILE A 19 -19.40 1.43 19.94
N ASN A 20 -19.39 2.45 20.81
CA ASN A 20 -20.23 2.44 22.02
C ASN A 20 -21.73 2.46 21.70
N GLN A 21 -22.13 3.12 20.61
CA GLN A 21 -23.52 3.15 20.15
C GLN A 21 -23.93 1.80 19.55
N ILE A 22 -23.03 1.14 18.82
CA ILE A 22 -23.24 -0.21 18.29
C ILE A 22 -23.40 -1.21 19.44
N ILE A 23 -22.53 -1.17 20.45
CA ILE A 23 -22.63 -2.02 21.66
C ILE A 23 -23.95 -1.76 22.40
N GLY A 24 -24.38 -0.50 22.50
CA GLY A 24 -25.65 -0.10 23.13
C GLY A 24 -26.91 -0.51 22.37
N ALA A 25 -26.82 -0.84 21.09
CA ALA A 25 -27.96 -1.26 20.27
C ALA A 25 -28.51 -2.67 20.62
N GLY A 26 -27.86 -3.41 21.51
CA GLY A 26 -28.49 -4.45 22.35
C GLY A 26 -28.68 -5.85 21.76
N ASN A 27 -28.21 -6.13 20.52
CA ASN A 27 -28.41 -7.45 19.87
C ASN A 27 -27.11 -8.20 19.56
N LEU A 28 -25.99 -7.84 20.22
CA LEU A 28 -24.69 -8.43 19.95
C LEU A 28 -24.38 -9.57 20.92
N THR A 29 -23.69 -10.59 20.43
CA THR A 29 -23.16 -11.67 21.25
C THR A 29 -22.01 -11.15 22.13
N SER A 30 -21.67 -11.91 23.18
CA SER A 30 -20.54 -11.58 24.05
C SER A 30 -19.21 -11.55 23.30
N GLU A 31 -19.06 -12.40 22.27
CA GLU A 31 -17.86 -12.45 21.42
C GLU A 31 -17.75 -11.20 20.54
N GLU A 32 -18.84 -10.79 19.91
CA GLU A 32 -18.90 -9.57 19.10
C GLU A 32 -18.62 -8.31 19.92
N THR A 33 -19.18 -8.25 21.13
CA THR A 33 -18.91 -7.14 22.05
C THR A 33 -17.43 -7.09 22.45
N LEU A 34 -16.81 -8.23 22.74
CA LEU A 34 -15.38 -8.30 23.06
C LEU A 34 -14.53 -7.90 21.85
N PHE A 35 -14.90 -8.34 20.67
CA PHE A 35 -14.23 -7.99 19.42
C PHE A 35 -14.27 -6.47 19.16
N LEU A 36 -15.43 -5.84 19.31
CA LEU A 36 -15.58 -4.39 19.14
C LEU A 36 -14.73 -3.59 20.15
N LYS A 37 -14.66 -4.06 21.41
CA LYS A 37 -13.80 -3.43 22.41
C LYS A 37 -12.31 -3.50 22.02
N LYS A 38 -11.87 -4.63 21.47
CA LYS A 38 -10.50 -4.78 20.97
C LYS A 38 -10.22 -3.85 19.78
N ILE A 39 -11.16 -3.78 18.83
CA ILE A 39 -11.03 -2.84 17.69
C ILE A 39 -10.91 -1.40 18.18
N LYS A 40 -11.79 -1.00 19.13
CA LYS A 40 -11.70 0.35 19.73
C LYS A 40 -10.33 0.61 20.32
N GLN A 41 -9.86 -0.30 21.16
CA GLN A 41 -8.53 -0.19 21.79
C GLN A 41 -7.42 -0.10 20.73
N ALA A 42 -7.46 -0.92 19.68
CA ALA A 42 -6.46 -0.92 18.63
C ALA A 42 -6.42 0.42 17.87
N TRP A 43 -7.60 0.98 17.54
CA TRP A 43 -7.69 2.29 16.90
C TRP A 43 -7.24 3.42 17.85
N ASP A 44 -7.64 3.39 19.14
CA ASP A 44 -7.20 4.36 20.12
C ASP A 44 -5.66 4.40 20.20
N PHE A 45 -5.02 3.23 20.25
CA PHE A 45 -3.56 3.13 20.25
C PHE A 45 -2.92 3.56 18.93
N TYR A 46 -3.51 3.23 17.80
CA TYR A 46 -3.02 3.70 16.50
C TYR A 46 -3.11 5.23 16.40
N GLU A 47 -4.20 5.83 16.87
CA GLU A 47 -4.39 7.29 16.88
C GLU A 47 -3.56 8.03 17.94
N GLY A 48 -3.04 7.32 18.93
CA GLY A 48 -2.19 7.89 19.99
C GLY A 48 -2.94 8.20 21.29
N TYR A 49 -4.15 7.70 21.45
CA TYR A 49 -4.93 7.82 22.68
C TYR A 49 -4.57 6.72 23.68
N HIS A 50 -3.41 6.87 24.34
CA HIS A 50 -2.86 5.82 25.23
C HIS A 50 -3.26 5.98 26.68
N TRP A 51 -3.86 7.12 27.09
CA TRP A 51 -4.10 7.51 28.47
C TRP A 51 -5.60 7.67 28.78
N GLU A 52 -6.44 6.73 28.33
CA GLU A 52 -7.88 6.79 28.58
C GLU A 52 -8.18 6.70 30.08
N GLY A 53 -8.91 7.68 30.63
CA GLY A 53 -9.34 7.69 32.03
C GLY A 53 -8.30 8.16 33.06
N ILE A 54 -7.11 8.60 32.65
CA ILE A 54 -6.08 9.16 33.53
C ILE A 54 -6.06 10.70 33.37
N ASP A 55 -6.19 11.41 34.50
CA ASP A 55 -6.13 12.87 34.46
C ASP A 55 -4.69 13.32 34.17
N PRO A 56 -4.45 14.20 33.17
CA PRO A 56 -3.13 14.76 32.91
C PRO A 56 -2.50 15.52 34.06
N LEU A 57 -3.32 15.97 35.02
CA LEU A 57 -2.86 16.68 36.21
C LEU A 57 -2.26 15.74 37.27
N ASP A 58 -2.60 14.45 37.22
CA ASP A 58 -2.17 13.48 38.24
C ASP A 58 -0.80 12.86 37.93
N ALA A 59 -0.40 12.77 36.66
CA ALA A 59 0.90 12.23 36.26
C ALA A 59 1.34 12.75 34.87
N PRO A 60 2.66 12.83 34.61
CA PRO A 60 3.17 13.12 33.26
C PRO A 60 2.67 12.05 32.27
N GLN A 61 2.13 12.46 31.13
CA GLN A 61 1.61 11.58 30.09
C GLN A 61 2.51 11.64 28.85
N VAL A 62 3.60 10.87 28.88
CA VAL A 62 4.52 10.78 27.73
C VAL A 62 4.04 9.70 26.79
N THR A 63 3.75 10.05 25.54
CA THR A 63 3.25 9.11 24.53
C THR A 63 4.27 8.87 23.42
N PHE A 64 4.73 7.64 23.30
CA PHE A 64 5.45 7.12 22.15
C PHE A 64 4.56 6.15 21.40
N ASN A 65 4.12 6.52 20.19
CA ASN A 65 3.19 5.73 19.41
C ASN A 65 3.95 4.75 18.48
N TYR A 66 4.42 3.65 19.05
CA TYR A 66 5.04 2.56 18.28
C TYR A 66 4.00 1.75 17.49
N CYS A 67 2.76 1.66 17.95
CA CYS A 67 1.69 0.98 17.23
C CYS A 67 1.49 1.57 15.83
N ARG A 68 1.39 2.91 15.73
CA ARG A 68 1.32 3.62 14.44
C ARG A 68 2.58 3.41 13.60
N ALA A 69 3.75 3.46 14.23
CA ALA A 69 5.02 3.29 13.52
C ALA A 69 5.12 1.90 12.87
N PHE A 70 4.74 0.83 13.57
CA PHE A 70 4.73 -0.52 13.04
C PHE A 70 3.70 -0.70 11.92
N VAL A 71 2.45 -0.26 12.13
CA VAL A 71 1.39 -0.34 11.11
C VAL A 71 1.83 0.33 9.81
N ASN A 72 2.38 1.56 9.90
CA ASN A 72 2.86 2.27 8.71
C ASN A 72 3.97 1.50 7.96
N LYS A 73 4.85 0.79 8.69
CA LYS A 73 5.87 -0.05 8.06
C LYS A 73 5.27 -1.29 7.41
N PHE A 74 4.32 -1.96 8.06
CA PHE A 74 3.63 -3.10 7.47
C PHE A 74 2.90 -2.71 6.18
N VAL A 75 2.17 -1.60 6.19
CA VAL A 75 1.46 -1.08 5.00
C VAL A 75 2.45 -0.76 3.87
N ALA A 76 3.54 -0.07 4.19
CA ALA A 76 4.58 0.27 3.21
C ALA A 76 5.25 -0.97 2.62
N PHE A 77 5.50 -2.01 3.42
CA PHE A 77 6.07 -3.26 2.93
C PHE A 77 5.08 -4.14 2.19
N GLU A 78 3.79 -4.02 2.44
CA GLU A 78 2.76 -4.79 1.75
C GLU A 78 2.36 -4.14 0.42
N PHE A 79 2.08 -2.84 0.41
CA PHE A 79 1.51 -2.11 -0.72
C PHE A 79 2.41 -1.04 -1.34
N GLY A 80 3.63 -0.84 -0.85
CA GLY A 80 4.47 0.29 -1.25
C GLY A 80 4.80 0.39 -2.75
N LYS A 81 4.62 -0.70 -3.51
CA LYS A 81 4.73 -0.72 -4.97
C LYS A 81 3.39 -1.01 -5.66
N GLY A 82 2.27 -1.00 -4.92
CA GLY A 82 0.97 -1.39 -5.44
C GLY A 82 0.88 -2.88 -5.75
N PHE A 83 -0.05 -3.23 -6.64
CA PHE A 83 -0.21 -4.58 -7.15
C PHE A 83 -0.48 -4.55 -8.66
N SER A 84 -0.16 -5.64 -9.36
CA SER A 84 -0.49 -5.85 -10.77
C SER A 84 -1.56 -6.94 -10.93
N ILE A 85 -2.39 -6.81 -11.96
CA ILE A 85 -3.43 -7.76 -12.30
C ILE A 85 -3.05 -8.38 -13.62
N LYS A 86 -3.14 -9.72 -13.71
CA LYS A 86 -2.95 -10.49 -14.94
C LYS A 86 -4.18 -11.35 -15.18
N THR A 87 -4.68 -11.34 -16.40
CA THR A 87 -5.77 -12.20 -16.86
C THR A 87 -5.22 -13.22 -17.88
N PRO A 88 -5.73 -14.46 -17.90
CA PRO A 88 -5.17 -15.51 -18.79
C PRO A 88 -5.50 -15.33 -20.27
N VAL A 89 -6.39 -14.40 -20.62
CA VAL A 89 -6.90 -14.21 -21.99
C VAL A 89 -5.94 -13.44 -22.91
N GLU A 90 -4.79 -12.99 -22.41
CA GLU A 90 -3.79 -12.26 -23.20
C GLU A 90 -3.12 -13.05 -24.33
N LEU A 91 -3.37 -14.35 -24.47
CA LEU A 91 -2.38 -15.20 -25.13
C LEU A 91 -2.60 -15.50 -26.59
N ASP A 92 -3.79 -15.36 -27.18
CA ASP A 92 -3.99 -15.86 -28.53
C ASP A 92 -4.65 -14.93 -29.56
N LYS A 93 -5.04 -13.73 -29.18
CA LYS A 93 -5.66 -12.76 -30.11
C LYS A 93 -5.06 -11.35 -29.95
N VAL A 94 -3.76 -11.23 -30.11
CA VAL A 94 -3.25 -9.99 -30.66
C VAL A 94 -3.25 -10.18 -32.19
N PRO A 95 -4.25 -9.74 -32.92
CA PRO A 95 -3.96 -9.25 -34.23
C PRO A 95 -3.00 -8.11 -33.92
N VAL A 96 -1.74 -8.27 -34.28
CA VAL A 96 -0.83 -7.13 -34.41
C VAL A 96 -1.45 -6.27 -35.50
N THR A 97 -2.44 -5.48 -35.13
CA THR A 97 -2.82 -4.31 -35.89
C THR A 97 -1.72 -3.30 -35.54
N VAL A 98 -0.59 -3.50 -36.21
CA VAL A 98 0.33 -2.41 -36.42
C VAL A 98 -0.55 -1.35 -37.10
N ASN A 99 -0.98 -0.36 -36.37
CA ASN A 99 -1.43 0.91 -36.93
C ASN A 99 -0.17 1.58 -37.52
N ASP A 100 0.36 0.95 -38.56
CA ASP A 100 1.25 1.61 -39.48
C ASP A 100 0.35 2.30 -40.50
N PRO A 101 0.26 3.64 -40.49
CA PRO A 101 -0.49 4.37 -41.51
C PRO A 101 0.06 4.13 -42.91
N LYS A 102 1.06 3.26 -43.09
CA LYS A 102 1.65 2.82 -44.35
C LYS A 102 1.40 1.36 -44.70
N LEU A 103 0.78 0.56 -43.80
CA LEU A 103 0.26 -0.76 -44.16
C LEU A 103 -1.23 -0.61 -44.52
N GLU A 104 -1.50 0.04 -45.61
CA GLU A 104 -2.75 -0.10 -46.30
C GLU A 104 -2.93 -1.59 -46.62
N VAL A 105 -3.97 -2.22 -46.07
CA VAL A 105 -4.40 -3.54 -46.49
C VAL A 105 -4.96 -3.35 -47.91
N THR A 106 -4.10 -3.49 -48.87
CA THR A 106 -4.47 -3.46 -50.27
C THR A 106 -5.25 -4.70 -50.58
N VAL A 107 -6.54 -4.56 -50.81
CA VAL A 107 -7.43 -5.64 -51.22
C VAL A 107 -7.38 -5.71 -52.77
N ASP A 108 -6.94 -6.86 -53.31
CA ASP A 108 -7.06 -7.17 -54.74
C ASP A 108 -8.53 -7.38 -55.08
N THR A 109 -9.22 -6.31 -55.47
CA THR A 109 -10.65 -6.36 -55.82
C THR A 109 -10.94 -7.01 -57.14
N ASN A 110 -9.92 -7.16 -58.02
CA ASN A 110 -10.06 -7.75 -59.34
C ASN A 110 -9.58 -9.23 -59.37
N ASN A 111 -9.05 -9.71 -58.27
CA ASN A 111 -8.59 -11.13 -58.10
C ASN A 111 -7.53 -11.54 -59.15
N ASN A 112 -6.71 -10.60 -59.60
CA ASN A 112 -5.65 -10.83 -60.61
C ASN A 112 -4.27 -11.10 -59.95
N GLY A 113 -4.17 -11.02 -58.60
CA GLY A 113 -2.94 -11.22 -57.82
C GLY A 113 -2.00 -10.00 -57.86
N ILE A 114 -2.43 -8.85 -58.38
CA ILE A 114 -1.68 -7.61 -58.48
C ILE A 114 -2.60 -6.48 -57.93
N VAL A 115 -2.15 -5.76 -56.94
CA VAL A 115 -2.90 -4.62 -56.39
C VAL A 115 -2.46 -3.36 -57.10
N ASP A 116 -3.39 -2.74 -57.83
CA ASP A 116 -3.14 -1.51 -58.56
C ASP A 116 -3.32 -0.26 -57.69
N PHE A 117 -2.73 0.85 -58.08
CA PHE A 117 -2.73 2.09 -57.29
C PHE A 117 -4.14 2.67 -57.07
N GLU A 118 -5.10 2.41 -57.92
CA GLU A 118 -6.51 2.79 -57.76
C GLU A 118 -7.29 1.91 -56.78
N GLU A 119 -6.83 0.70 -56.51
CA GLU A 119 -7.40 -0.21 -55.52
C GLU A 119 -6.95 0.14 -54.11
N ALA A 120 -5.76 0.73 -53.95
CA ALA A 120 -5.22 1.21 -52.68
C ALA A 120 -5.98 2.42 -52.10
N GLU A 121 -6.60 3.27 -52.98
CA GLU A 121 -7.40 4.41 -52.56
C GLU A 121 -8.82 4.05 -52.07
N LYS A 122 -9.28 2.82 -52.33
CA LYS A 122 -10.63 2.34 -51.96
C LYS A 122 -10.69 1.47 -50.71
N GLY A 123 -9.59 1.35 -49.97
CA GLY A 123 -9.57 0.66 -48.69
C GLY A 123 -10.48 1.38 -47.69
N GLU A 124 -11.59 0.75 -47.32
CA GLU A 124 -12.35 1.21 -46.15
C GLU A 124 -11.42 1.19 -44.93
N GLU A 125 -11.30 2.28 -44.21
CA GLU A 125 -10.74 2.31 -42.87
C GLU A 125 -11.57 1.34 -42.01
N VAL A 126 -11.08 0.14 -41.83
CA VAL A 126 -11.61 -0.74 -40.80
C VAL A 126 -11.11 -0.15 -39.48
N VAL A 127 -11.90 0.74 -38.90
CA VAL A 127 -11.75 1.14 -37.51
C VAL A 127 -12.05 -0.10 -36.69
N THR A 128 -11.04 -0.92 -36.45
CA THR A 128 -11.13 -1.96 -35.42
C THR A 128 -11.21 -1.24 -34.10
N VAL A 129 -12.42 -1.06 -33.59
CA VAL A 129 -12.65 -0.76 -32.18
C VAL A 129 -12.02 -1.94 -31.43
N SER A 130 -10.88 -1.72 -30.79
CA SER A 130 -10.28 -2.73 -29.94
C SER A 130 -11.29 -3.04 -28.84
N GLU A 131 -11.84 -4.25 -28.85
CA GLU A 131 -12.69 -4.71 -27.76
C GLU A 131 -11.91 -4.57 -26.46
N LYS A 132 -12.52 -3.94 -25.48
CA LYS A 132 -11.92 -3.67 -24.17
C LYS A 132 -11.63 -5.02 -23.50
N THR A 133 -10.37 -5.29 -23.24
CA THR A 133 -9.97 -6.56 -22.60
C THR A 133 -10.39 -6.56 -21.13
N GLU A 134 -10.55 -7.75 -20.53
CA GLU A 134 -10.86 -7.90 -19.09
C GLU A 134 -9.81 -7.20 -18.23
N GLN A 135 -8.56 -7.23 -18.64
CA GLN A 135 -7.45 -6.58 -17.93
C GLN A 135 -7.56 -5.07 -17.99
N ASP A 136 -7.91 -4.50 -19.15
CA ASP A 136 -8.10 -3.05 -19.32
C ASP A 136 -9.29 -2.58 -18.48
N PHE A 137 -10.40 -3.33 -18.50
CA PHE A 137 -11.57 -3.04 -17.70
C PHE A 137 -11.27 -3.05 -16.18
N LEU A 138 -10.60 -4.10 -15.69
CA LEU A 138 -10.19 -4.16 -14.29
C LEU A 138 -9.26 -3.00 -13.92
N SER A 139 -8.30 -2.69 -14.79
CA SER A 139 -7.34 -1.61 -14.55
C SER A 139 -8.02 -0.25 -14.47
N GLU A 140 -9.03 -0.01 -15.30
CA GLU A 140 -9.85 1.20 -15.30
C GLU A 140 -10.68 1.30 -14.01
N VAL A 141 -11.43 0.24 -13.65
CA VAL A 141 -12.21 0.22 -12.40
C VAL A 141 -11.34 0.51 -11.18
N TRP A 142 -10.16 -0.10 -11.08
CA TRP A 142 -9.24 0.18 -9.98
C TRP A 142 -8.71 1.60 -10.00
N LYS A 143 -8.43 2.16 -11.17
CA LYS A 143 -7.99 3.56 -11.33
C LYS A 143 -9.09 4.53 -10.91
N ASP A 144 -10.34 4.31 -11.32
CA ASP A 144 -11.50 5.14 -10.99
C ASP A 144 -11.83 5.15 -9.49
N ASN A 145 -11.40 4.12 -8.77
CA ASN A 145 -11.54 4.01 -7.32
C ASN A 145 -10.29 4.43 -6.53
N ASP A 146 -9.36 5.16 -7.13
CA ASP A 146 -8.11 5.59 -6.49
C ASP A 146 -7.36 4.41 -5.84
N LYS A 147 -6.89 3.51 -6.69
CA LYS A 147 -6.22 2.26 -6.29
C LYS A 147 -5.18 2.43 -5.19
N GLU A 148 -4.39 3.50 -5.26
CA GLU A 148 -3.30 3.74 -4.30
C GLU A 148 -3.83 4.10 -2.91
N ALA A 149 -4.79 5.03 -2.85
CA ALA A 149 -5.44 5.40 -1.59
C ALA A 149 -6.18 4.22 -0.97
N LEU A 150 -6.91 3.45 -1.80
CA LEU A 150 -7.63 2.26 -1.35
C LEU A 150 -6.68 1.18 -0.80
N CYS A 151 -5.50 0.98 -1.40
CA CYS A 151 -4.47 0.07 -0.89
C CYS A 151 -3.97 0.50 0.51
N VAL A 152 -3.74 1.80 0.72
CA VAL A 152 -3.30 2.32 2.02
C VAL A 152 -4.40 2.12 3.06
N GLU A 153 -5.65 2.44 2.75
CA GLU A 153 -6.80 2.27 3.63
C GLU A 153 -7.01 0.79 4.00
N MET A 154 -6.97 -0.11 3.01
CA MET A 154 -7.02 -1.57 3.24
C MET A 154 -5.90 -2.03 4.17
N GLY A 155 -4.67 -1.60 3.91
CA GLY A 155 -3.50 -1.98 4.68
C GLY A 155 -3.58 -1.51 6.13
N GLN A 156 -3.96 -0.26 6.36
CA GLN A 156 -4.13 0.31 7.70
C GLN A 156 -5.24 -0.40 8.46
N THR A 157 -6.43 -0.49 7.87
CA THR A 157 -7.58 -1.15 8.50
C THR A 157 -7.24 -2.59 8.87
N LYS A 158 -6.68 -3.36 7.93
CA LYS A 158 -6.33 -4.76 8.14
C LYS A 158 -5.27 -4.94 9.24
N SER A 159 -4.23 -4.11 9.25
CA SER A 159 -3.17 -4.16 10.26
C SER A 159 -3.68 -3.81 11.66
N VAL A 160 -4.59 -2.83 11.77
CA VAL A 160 -5.15 -2.39 13.06
C VAL A 160 -6.22 -3.34 13.58
N THR A 161 -7.17 -3.78 12.73
CA THR A 161 -8.34 -4.55 13.18
C THR A 161 -8.22 -6.06 12.99
N GLY A 162 -7.17 -6.51 12.26
CA GLY A 162 -6.94 -7.91 11.94
C GLY A 162 -7.59 -8.39 10.64
N GLU A 163 -8.49 -7.62 10.07
CA GLU A 163 -9.17 -7.90 8.80
C GLU A 163 -9.66 -6.62 8.13
N VAL A 164 -9.93 -6.71 6.84
CA VAL A 164 -10.60 -5.63 6.10
C VAL A 164 -11.70 -6.22 5.22
N TRP A 165 -12.76 -5.45 5.03
CA TRP A 165 -13.88 -5.80 4.18
C TRP A 165 -13.99 -4.82 3.03
N ILE A 166 -14.08 -5.36 1.80
CA ILE A 166 -14.25 -4.58 0.58
C ILE A 166 -15.65 -4.85 0.04
N LYS A 167 -16.44 -3.78 -0.12
CA LYS A 167 -17.74 -3.81 -0.78
C LYS A 167 -17.54 -3.45 -2.24
N THR A 168 -18.06 -4.27 -3.14
CA THR A 168 -18.14 -3.99 -4.58
C THR A 168 -19.59 -3.66 -4.92
N GLN A 169 -19.86 -2.47 -5.44
CA GLN A 169 -21.21 -1.99 -5.71
C GLN A 169 -21.27 -1.28 -7.06
N PHE A 170 -22.30 -1.58 -7.86
CA PHE A 170 -22.62 -0.77 -9.02
C PHE A 170 -23.37 0.48 -8.60
N GLN A 171 -23.06 1.59 -9.20
CA GLN A 171 -23.76 2.86 -9.07
C GLN A 171 -24.21 3.28 -10.46
N SER A 172 -25.52 3.38 -10.66
CA SER A 172 -26.10 3.83 -11.93
C SER A 172 -25.79 5.31 -12.18
N ALA A 173 -25.87 5.74 -13.44
CA ALA A 173 -25.68 7.14 -13.82
C ALA A 173 -26.65 8.08 -13.08
N ASP A 174 -27.90 7.64 -12.87
CA ASP A 174 -28.92 8.40 -12.15
C ASP A 174 -28.58 8.58 -10.65
N GLU A 175 -28.01 7.54 -10.02
CA GLU A 175 -27.57 7.60 -8.62
C GLU A 175 -26.33 8.50 -8.44
N LEU A 176 -25.44 8.52 -9.42
CA LEU A 176 -24.23 9.34 -9.39
C LEU A 176 -24.55 10.82 -9.46
N ASN A 177 -25.62 11.20 -10.19
CA ASN A 177 -25.98 12.59 -10.44
C ASN A 177 -24.76 13.46 -10.81
N ASP A 178 -23.87 12.90 -11.67
CA ASP A 178 -22.60 13.49 -12.04
C ASP A 178 -22.81 14.61 -13.06
N PRO A 179 -22.51 15.87 -12.71
CA PRO A 179 -22.65 17.00 -13.64
C PRO A 179 -21.63 16.99 -14.79
N PHE A 180 -20.59 16.15 -14.71
CA PHE A 180 -19.54 16.06 -15.73
C PHE A 180 -19.75 14.91 -16.72
N GLU A 181 -20.76 14.06 -16.48
CA GLU A 181 -21.09 12.89 -17.30
C GLU A 181 -19.87 11.96 -17.55
N GLU A 182 -18.96 11.85 -16.55
CA GLU A 182 -17.80 10.97 -16.64
C GLU A 182 -18.19 9.51 -16.74
N TYR A 183 -19.35 9.13 -16.16
CA TYR A 183 -19.83 7.75 -16.10
C TYR A 183 -21.25 7.61 -16.66
N PRO A 184 -21.43 7.77 -17.99
CA PRO A 184 -22.77 7.77 -18.60
C PRO A 184 -23.50 6.42 -18.46
N ASN A 185 -22.78 5.32 -18.30
CA ASN A 185 -23.31 3.97 -18.10
C ASN A 185 -23.26 3.52 -16.63
N GLY A 186 -22.97 4.44 -15.70
CA GLY A 186 -22.69 4.08 -14.31
C GLY A 186 -21.25 3.60 -14.09
N ARG A 187 -20.91 3.29 -12.85
CA ARG A 187 -19.57 2.80 -12.48
C ARG A 187 -19.63 1.73 -11.41
N ILE A 188 -18.58 0.93 -11.31
CA ILE A 188 -18.35 0.01 -10.19
C ILE A 188 -17.54 0.75 -9.12
N ARG A 189 -18.12 0.89 -7.94
CA ARG A 189 -17.45 1.47 -6.78
C ARG A 189 -16.92 0.38 -5.86
N LEU A 190 -15.67 0.56 -5.46
CA LEU A 190 -15.01 -0.22 -4.42
C LEU A 190 -14.91 0.63 -3.15
N SER A 191 -15.27 0.08 -2.01
CA SER A 191 -15.15 0.79 -0.75
C SER A 191 -14.68 -0.14 0.36
N VAL A 192 -13.77 0.36 1.19
CA VAL A 192 -13.40 -0.28 2.44
C VAL A 192 -14.52 0.00 3.45
N VAL A 193 -15.13 -1.07 3.96
CA VAL A 193 -16.12 -0.94 5.02
C VAL A 193 -15.44 -1.11 6.36
N PRO A 194 -15.59 -0.15 7.29
CA PRO A 194 -14.99 -0.26 8.61
C PRO A 194 -15.40 -1.55 9.32
N THR A 195 -14.42 -2.31 9.78
CA THR A 195 -14.61 -3.67 10.33
C THR A 195 -15.58 -3.70 11.53
N GLN A 196 -15.63 -2.61 12.31
CA GLN A 196 -16.57 -2.47 13.43
C GLN A 196 -18.04 -2.42 13.03
N TYR A 197 -18.35 -2.21 11.75
CA TYR A 197 -19.72 -2.17 11.25
C TYR A 197 -20.19 -3.50 10.66
N ILE A 198 -19.31 -4.50 10.60
CA ILE A 198 -19.55 -5.76 9.89
C ILE A 198 -19.68 -6.95 10.84
N PHE A 199 -20.79 -7.65 10.70
CA PHE A 199 -21.16 -8.84 11.49
C PHE A 199 -21.47 -9.98 10.51
N PRO A 200 -20.45 -10.77 10.11
CA PRO A 200 -20.63 -11.87 9.19
C PRO A 200 -21.15 -13.13 9.90
N THR A 201 -22.02 -13.86 9.23
CA THR A 201 -22.44 -15.20 9.61
C THR A 201 -21.91 -16.18 8.59
N PHE A 202 -21.06 -17.09 9.05
CA PHE A 202 -20.46 -18.15 8.23
C PHE A 202 -21.21 -19.45 8.40
N ASN A 203 -21.10 -20.33 7.41
CA ASN A 203 -21.70 -21.65 7.47
C ASN A 203 -21.08 -22.49 8.60
N ASP A 204 -21.92 -23.24 9.32
CA ASP A 204 -21.46 -24.07 10.46
C ASP A 204 -20.49 -25.18 10.05
N HIS A 205 -20.60 -25.67 8.82
CA HIS A 205 -19.76 -26.76 8.28
C HIS A 205 -18.58 -26.24 7.45
N ASP A 206 -18.68 -25.01 6.94
CA ASP A 206 -17.65 -24.38 6.11
C ASP A 206 -17.45 -22.91 6.54
N LYS A 207 -16.47 -22.70 7.42
CA LYS A 207 -16.16 -21.38 8.00
C LYS A 207 -15.62 -20.35 6.99
N ASP A 208 -15.34 -20.76 5.76
CA ASP A 208 -14.91 -19.85 4.70
C ASP A 208 -16.10 -19.42 3.81
N LYS A 209 -17.26 -20.09 3.96
CA LYS A 209 -18.47 -19.75 3.23
C LYS A 209 -19.33 -18.76 4.00
N LEU A 210 -19.44 -17.53 3.49
CA LEU A 210 -20.31 -16.49 4.02
C LEU A 210 -21.78 -16.79 3.67
N GLU A 211 -22.67 -16.92 4.66
CA GLU A 211 -24.10 -17.15 4.46
C GLU A 211 -24.89 -15.85 4.49
N SER A 212 -24.57 -14.98 5.43
CA SER A 212 -25.19 -13.67 5.55
C SER A 212 -24.23 -12.65 6.14
N LEU A 213 -24.51 -11.39 5.89
CA LEU A 213 -23.74 -10.28 6.39
C LEU A 213 -24.68 -9.18 6.91
N LEU A 214 -24.48 -8.79 8.16
CA LEU A 214 -25.12 -7.62 8.73
C LEU A 214 -24.12 -6.47 8.74
N VAL A 215 -24.45 -5.36 8.07
CA VAL A 215 -23.74 -4.09 8.17
C VAL A 215 -24.55 -3.17 9.04
N MET A 216 -23.97 -2.64 10.13
CA MET A 216 -24.69 -1.83 11.10
C MET A 216 -23.85 -0.63 11.53
N TYR A 217 -24.38 0.58 11.32
CA TYR A 217 -23.73 1.82 11.75
C TYR A 217 -24.75 2.91 12.09
N PRO A 218 -24.41 3.84 13.00
CA PRO A 218 -25.29 4.94 13.32
C PRO A 218 -25.23 6.02 12.25
N ILE A 219 -26.42 6.54 11.89
CA ILE A 219 -26.60 7.68 11.00
C ILE A 219 -27.33 8.81 11.72
N ARG A 220 -27.05 10.05 11.34
CA ARG A 220 -27.76 11.21 11.85
C ARG A 220 -28.99 11.49 10.97
N ARG A 221 -30.15 11.62 11.59
CA ARG A 221 -31.41 11.99 10.93
C ARG A 221 -31.97 13.24 11.55
N ASN A 222 -32.40 14.18 10.71
CA ASN A 222 -33.14 15.35 11.14
C ASN A 222 -34.60 14.97 11.35
N LYS A 223 -35.09 15.02 12.59
CA LYS A 223 -36.49 14.78 12.93
C LYS A 223 -37.18 16.09 13.25
N GLU A 224 -38.22 16.43 12.51
CA GLU A 224 -39.06 17.56 12.82
C GLU A 224 -39.96 17.19 14.01
N THR A 225 -39.86 17.93 15.10
CA THR A 225 -40.69 17.75 16.30
C THR A 225 -41.35 19.07 16.65
N GLY A 226 -42.68 19.02 16.79
CA GLY A 226 -43.52 20.11 17.34
C GLY A 226 -44.69 20.50 16.50
N ILE A 227 -45.88 20.63 17.15
CA ILE A 227 -47.14 20.99 16.52
C ILE A 227 -47.21 22.50 16.19
N LEU A 228 -46.38 23.34 16.79
CA LEU A 228 -46.43 24.80 16.69
C LEU A 228 -45.11 25.52 16.33
N ARG A 229 -43.98 24.85 16.32
CA ARG A 229 -42.70 25.35 15.82
C ARG A 229 -41.90 24.18 15.27
N ASN A 230 -41.56 24.22 13.98
CA ASN A 230 -40.64 23.26 13.34
C ASN A 230 -39.29 23.35 14.03
N ARG A 231 -39.07 22.54 15.04
CA ARG A 231 -37.78 22.37 15.68
C ARG A 231 -37.14 21.12 15.07
N ILE A 232 -36.09 21.31 14.30
CA ILE A 232 -35.29 20.22 13.76
C ILE A 232 -34.41 19.71 14.92
N ILE A 233 -34.59 18.46 15.29
CA ILE A 233 -33.71 17.78 16.27
C ILE A 233 -32.96 16.71 15.51
N GLU A 234 -31.62 16.77 15.60
CA GLU A 234 -30.78 15.67 15.15
C GLU A 234 -30.96 14.47 16.07
N THR A 235 -31.33 13.35 15.49
CA THR A 235 -31.49 12.09 16.21
C THR A 235 -30.57 11.07 15.55
N THR A 236 -29.80 10.34 16.34
CA THR A 236 -29.01 9.21 15.85
C THR A 236 -29.89 7.99 15.74
N VAL A 237 -29.88 7.36 14.57
CA VAL A 237 -30.66 6.17 14.22
C VAL A 237 -29.68 5.09 13.78
N MET A 238 -29.91 3.86 14.20
CA MET A 238 -29.07 2.74 13.80
C MET A 238 -29.53 2.21 12.45
N TYR A 239 -28.71 2.44 11.42
CA TYR A 239 -28.91 1.92 10.06
C TYR A 239 -28.36 0.50 9.97
N LYS A 240 -29.11 -0.43 9.37
CA LYS A 240 -28.74 -1.83 9.24
C LYS A 240 -29.04 -2.32 7.82
N GLU A 241 -28.06 -2.95 7.18
CA GLU A 241 -28.25 -3.70 5.94
C GLU A 241 -27.99 -5.18 6.21
N TYR A 242 -28.97 -6.01 5.97
CA TYR A 242 -28.81 -7.46 6.05
C TYR A 242 -28.76 -8.05 4.65
N TRP A 243 -27.61 -8.60 4.32
CA TRP A 243 -27.30 -9.15 3.01
C TRP A 243 -27.32 -10.67 3.03
N THR A 244 -28.04 -11.26 2.08
CA THR A 244 -27.97 -12.68 1.73
C THR A 244 -27.68 -12.83 0.24
N SER A 245 -27.49 -14.05 -0.24
CA SER A 245 -27.37 -14.31 -1.68
C SER A 245 -28.62 -13.93 -2.48
N GLU A 246 -29.80 -13.93 -1.85
CA GLU A 246 -31.08 -13.72 -2.52
C GLU A 246 -31.68 -12.34 -2.26
N THR A 247 -31.50 -11.80 -1.05
CA THR A 247 -32.21 -10.60 -0.62
C THR A 247 -31.34 -9.64 0.17
N ILE A 248 -31.69 -8.36 0.08
CA ILE A 248 -31.11 -7.26 0.84
C ILE A 248 -32.25 -6.64 1.65
N LEU A 249 -32.12 -6.61 2.97
CA LEU A 249 -33.10 -6.01 3.89
C LEU A 249 -32.48 -4.79 4.55
N VAL A 250 -33.19 -3.66 4.49
CA VAL A 250 -32.73 -2.39 5.09
C VAL A 250 -33.62 -2.02 6.27
N TYR A 251 -32.97 -1.70 7.39
CA TYR A 251 -33.65 -1.28 8.62
C TYR A 251 -33.08 0.05 9.13
N GLU A 252 -33.97 0.87 9.70
CA GLU A 252 -33.56 1.96 10.61
C GLU A 252 -34.08 1.61 12.02
N ASP A 253 -33.15 1.52 12.97
CA ASP A 253 -33.35 0.91 14.29
C ASP A 253 -33.91 -0.54 14.14
N ASN A 254 -35.17 -0.74 14.49
CA ASN A 254 -35.84 -2.03 14.38
C ASN A 254 -37.00 -2.02 13.32
N LYS A 255 -37.11 -0.93 12.56
CA LYS A 255 -38.14 -0.81 11.51
C LYS A 255 -37.52 -1.14 10.15
N MET A 256 -38.07 -2.14 9.48
CA MET A 256 -37.74 -2.43 8.09
C MET A 256 -38.21 -1.26 7.21
N ILE A 257 -37.28 -0.70 6.42
CA ILE A 257 -37.57 0.40 5.50
C ILE A 257 -37.73 -0.12 4.10
N ASP A 258 -36.83 -1.03 3.69
CA ASP A 258 -36.81 -1.54 2.33
C ASP A 258 -36.44 -3.02 2.29
N ARG A 259 -36.87 -3.67 1.20
CA ARG A 259 -36.56 -5.05 0.86
C ARG A 259 -36.32 -5.14 -0.64
N MET A 260 -35.11 -5.50 -1.03
CA MET A 260 -34.72 -5.66 -2.42
C MET A 260 -34.28 -7.10 -2.70
N GLU A 261 -34.43 -7.56 -3.93
CA GLU A 261 -33.79 -8.77 -4.40
C GLU A 261 -32.30 -8.45 -4.64
N ASN A 262 -31.42 -9.39 -4.32
CA ASN A 262 -30.01 -9.24 -4.61
C ASN A 262 -29.76 -9.62 -6.08
N PRO A 263 -29.43 -8.65 -6.96
CA PRO A 263 -29.35 -8.91 -8.40
C PRO A 263 -28.17 -9.82 -8.78
N TYR A 264 -27.20 -9.98 -7.88
CA TYR A 264 -25.95 -10.69 -8.21
C TYR A 264 -25.95 -12.16 -7.82
N GLY A 265 -26.86 -12.61 -6.95
CA GLY A 265 -26.89 -13.98 -6.45
C GLY A 265 -25.76 -14.34 -5.49
N PHE A 266 -24.95 -13.37 -5.06
CA PHE A 266 -23.89 -13.49 -4.06
C PHE A 266 -23.80 -12.22 -3.19
N ILE A 267 -23.13 -12.30 -2.05
CA ILE A 267 -22.91 -11.16 -1.18
C ILE A 267 -21.67 -10.39 -1.69
N PRO A 268 -21.82 -9.12 -2.15
CA PRO A 268 -20.72 -8.38 -2.80
C PRO A 268 -19.73 -7.78 -1.80
N PHE A 269 -19.33 -8.57 -0.82
CA PHE A 269 -18.35 -8.20 0.21
C PHE A 269 -17.27 -9.26 0.31
N VAL A 270 -16.01 -8.83 0.32
CA VAL A 270 -14.85 -9.71 0.44
C VAL A 270 -14.11 -9.42 1.73
N GLN A 271 -13.96 -10.47 2.56
CA GLN A 271 -13.09 -10.44 3.74
C GLN A 271 -11.64 -10.71 3.35
N ILE A 272 -10.74 -9.84 3.75
CA ILE A 272 -9.30 -10.06 3.65
C ILE A 272 -8.70 -10.09 5.05
N LYS A 273 -8.28 -11.27 5.50
CA LYS A 273 -7.67 -11.46 6.82
C LYS A 273 -6.22 -10.95 6.81
N ASN A 274 -5.80 -10.32 7.90
CA ASN A 274 -4.41 -9.91 8.09
C ASN A 274 -3.52 -11.14 8.32
N PHE A 275 -3.79 -11.88 9.40
CA PHE A 275 -3.22 -13.22 9.65
C PHE A 275 -4.34 -14.20 9.92
N PRO A 276 -4.42 -15.30 9.16
CA PRO A 276 -5.37 -16.36 9.46
C PRO A 276 -4.90 -17.18 10.66
N ILE A 277 -5.81 -17.49 11.58
CA ILE A 277 -5.59 -18.44 12.67
C ILE A 277 -6.48 -19.66 12.46
N ALA A 278 -5.91 -20.83 12.64
CA ALA A 278 -6.64 -22.08 12.54
C ALA A 278 -7.88 -22.07 13.46
N GLY A 279 -9.03 -22.40 12.89
CA GLY A 279 -10.30 -22.47 13.62
C GLY A 279 -11.01 -21.13 13.88
N ARG A 280 -10.45 -20.00 13.46
CA ARG A 280 -11.10 -18.68 13.57
C ARG A 280 -11.54 -18.14 12.21
N SER A 281 -12.73 -17.58 12.17
CA SER A 281 -13.27 -16.90 10.97
C SER A 281 -12.65 -15.51 10.78
N ARG A 282 -12.21 -14.86 11.85
CA ARG A 282 -11.59 -13.53 11.84
C ARG A 282 -10.08 -13.60 11.90
N GLY A 283 -9.41 -12.59 11.33
CA GLY A 283 -7.96 -12.42 11.38
C GLY A 283 -7.47 -11.80 12.70
N VAL A 284 -6.16 -11.62 12.84
CA VAL A 284 -5.49 -11.03 14.01
C VAL A 284 -4.78 -9.74 13.64
N SER A 285 -4.90 -8.74 14.50
CA SER A 285 -4.23 -7.46 14.39
C SER A 285 -2.71 -7.59 14.52
N ASP A 286 -1.98 -6.74 13.84
CA ASP A 286 -0.52 -6.64 13.98
C ASP A 286 -0.09 -6.06 15.32
N ILE A 287 -0.96 -5.30 15.97
CA ILE A 287 -0.64 -4.54 17.19
C ILE A 287 -1.22 -5.12 18.46
N ASP A 288 -2.02 -6.21 18.40
CA ASP A 288 -2.63 -6.82 19.60
C ASP A 288 -1.59 -7.15 20.67
N ASP A 289 -0.47 -7.77 20.29
CA ASP A 289 0.60 -8.14 21.22
C ASP A 289 1.54 -6.97 21.54
N ILE A 290 1.47 -5.89 20.76
CA ILE A 290 2.31 -4.70 20.93
C ILE A 290 1.68 -3.71 21.91
N ILE A 291 0.35 -3.61 21.94
CA ILE A 291 -0.37 -2.67 22.81
C ILE A 291 0.07 -2.76 24.27
N PRO A 292 0.10 -3.94 24.92
CA PRO A 292 0.51 -4.05 26.33
C PRO A 292 1.94 -3.55 26.57
N LEU A 293 2.86 -3.84 25.65
CA LEU A 293 4.25 -3.38 25.73
C LEU A 293 4.36 -1.87 25.52
N ASN A 294 3.54 -1.32 24.62
CA ASN A 294 3.50 0.12 24.40
C ASN A 294 2.93 0.88 25.60
N VAL A 295 1.96 0.31 26.32
CA VAL A 295 1.47 0.84 27.61
C VAL A 295 2.61 0.90 28.61
N GLU A 296 3.30 -0.22 28.84
CA GLU A 296 4.40 -0.31 29.80
C GLU A 296 5.54 0.66 29.43
N LEU A 297 5.91 0.75 28.14
CA LEU A 297 6.93 1.69 27.66
C LEU A 297 6.55 3.13 27.99
N ASN A 298 5.31 3.54 27.71
CA ASN A 298 4.85 4.91 27.96
C ASN A 298 4.79 5.21 29.47
N THR A 299 4.32 4.24 30.28
CA THR A 299 4.32 4.36 31.74
C THR A 299 5.73 4.57 32.27
N LYS A 300 6.68 3.73 31.86
CA LYS A 300 8.08 3.86 32.31
C LYS A 300 8.75 5.15 31.83
N LYS A 301 8.43 5.62 30.62
CA LYS A 301 8.91 6.92 30.14
C LYS A 301 8.32 8.08 30.93
N SER A 302 7.07 7.98 31.35
CA SER A 302 6.44 8.99 32.23
C SER A 302 7.06 8.97 33.62
N ASP A 303 7.30 7.78 34.22
CA ASP A 303 8.01 7.65 35.50
C ASP A 303 9.40 8.31 35.43
N VAL A 304 10.16 8.08 34.36
CA VAL A 304 11.48 8.70 34.15
C VAL A 304 11.36 10.22 33.99
N SER A 305 10.35 10.71 33.29
CA SER A 305 10.08 12.14 33.15
C SER A 305 9.84 12.80 34.52
N GLU A 306 9.04 12.17 35.38
CA GLU A 306 8.77 12.63 36.74
C GLU A 306 10.05 12.68 37.58
N VAL A 307 10.88 11.66 37.53
CA VAL A 307 12.17 11.62 38.22
C VAL A 307 13.09 12.76 37.74
N ILE A 308 13.13 13.04 36.43
CA ILE A 308 13.91 14.13 35.86
C ILE A 308 13.40 15.49 36.37
N ASP A 309 12.08 15.68 36.45
CA ASP A 309 11.46 16.91 36.97
C ASP A 309 11.81 17.10 38.45
N TYR A 310 11.78 16.05 39.26
CA TYR A 310 12.22 16.06 40.65
C TYR A 310 13.70 16.45 40.78
N HIS A 311 14.57 15.91 39.92
CA HIS A 311 15.99 16.26 39.94
C HIS A 311 16.25 17.70 39.50
N SER A 312 15.44 18.20 38.57
CA SER A 312 15.55 19.60 38.08
C SER A 312 15.09 20.63 39.10
N ALA A 313 14.14 20.25 39.97
CA ALA A 313 13.62 21.13 41.02
C ALA A 313 13.62 20.43 42.39
N PRO A 314 14.79 20.06 42.95
CA PRO A 314 14.89 19.25 44.16
C PRO A 314 14.26 19.99 45.37
N ILE A 315 13.63 19.23 46.25
CA ILE A 315 13.14 19.75 47.53
C ILE A 315 14.35 20.09 48.38
N THR A 316 14.43 21.33 48.81
CA THR A 316 15.51 21.82 49.70
C THR A 316 15.05 21.69 51.14
N LEU A 317 15.77 20.90 51.92
CA LEU A 317 15.56 20.73 53.34
C LEU A 317 16.45 21.71 54.09
N VAL A 318 15.87 22.43 55.05
CA VAL A 318 16.60 23.36 55.93
C VAL A 318 16.42 22.89 57.36
N TYR A 319 17.51 22.49 57.98
CA TYR A 319 17.55 22.07 59.40
C TYR A 319 18.09 23.19 60.30
N GLY A 320 17.57 23.25 61.50
CA GLY A 320 18.10 24.16 62.52
C GLY A 320 17.65 25.62 62.43
N ALA A 321 16.72 25.94 61.51
CA ALA A 321 16.20 27.31 61.40
C ALA A 321 14.66 27.29 61.29
N ARG A 322 13.98 28.15 62.05
CA ARG A 322 12.57 28.51 61.84
C ARG A 322 12.53 29.68 60.86
N ILE A 323 12.32 29.39 59.60
CA ILE A 323 12.32 30.39 58.54
C ILE A 323 10.91 30.48 57.97
N GLY A 324 10.38 31.70 57.87
CA GLY A 324 9.18 31.96 57.07
C GLY A 324 9.49 31.83 55.59
N ASN A 325 8.53 32.00 54.74
CA ASN A 325 8.54 31.76 53.29
C ASN A 325 9.91 31.97 52.62
N LEU A 326 10.61 30.87 52.32
CA LEU A 326 11.79 30.85 51.44
C LEU A 326 11.33 30.67 50.00
N GLU A 327 11.53 31.67 49.19
CA GLU A 327 11.28 31.55 47.76
C GLU A 327 12.48 30.93 47.05
N LYS A 328 12.24 29.83 46.31
CA LYS A 328 13.23 29.19 45.45
C LYS A 328 13.09 29.72 44.02
N GLY A 329 14.19 30.14 43.42
CA GLY A 329 14.21 30.58 42.02
C GLY A 329 15.61 30.93 41.56
N ALA A 330 15.82 31.00 40.25
CA ALA A 330 17.05 31.52 39.67
C ALA A 330 17.24 32.98 40.17
N ASN A 331 18.41 33.30 40.69
CA ASN A 331 18.73 34.59 41.28
C ASN A 331 18.11 34.91 42.68
N LYS A 332 17.59 33.92 43.39
CA LYS A 332 17.14 34.06 44.78
C LYS A 332 18.25 33.62 45.73
N VAL A 333 18.66 34.52 46.62
CA VAL A 333 19.69 34.27 47.64
C VAL A 333 19.04 34.22 49.02
N TRP A 334 19.28 33.11 49.74
CA TRP A 334 18.83 32.96 51.11
C TRP A 334 19.90 33.51 52.08
N GLY A 335 19.64 34.67 52.59
CA GLY A 335 20.51 35.32 53.59
C GLY A 335 19.94 35.24 55.00
N GLY A 336 20.81 35.40 56.04
CA GLY A 336 20.38 35.46 57.43
C GLY A 336 20.12 34.10 58.11
N LEU A 337 20.62 33.01 57.56
CA LEU A 337 20.55 31.69 58.18
C LEU A 337 21.46 31.61 59.43
N PRO A 338 21.01 30.96 60.55
CA PRO A 338 21.87 30.68 61.71
C PRO A 338 23.13 29.89 61.31
N LYS A 339 24.23 30.06 62.05
CA LYS A 339 25.51 29.41 61.78
C LYS A 339 25.42 27.88 61.78
N ASP A 340 24.46 27.33 62.51
CA ASP A 340 24.24 25.86 62.64
C ASP A 340 23.16 25.34 61.69
N ALA A 341 22.60 26.19 60.82
CA ALA A 341 21.62 25.77 59.85
C ALA A 341 22.29 24.94 58.74
N LYS A 342 21.76 23.75 58.50
CA LYS A 342 22.19 22.86 57.42
C LYS A 342 21.14 22.92 56.29
N VAL A 343 21.59 23.20 55.10
CA VAL A 343 20.74 23.24 53.89
C VAL A 343 21.18 22.08 53.00
N GLU A 344 20.27 21.15 52.73
CA GLU A 344 20.51 20.02 51.88
C GLU A 344 19.40 19.90 50.82
N ASN A 345 19.76 19.56 49.60
CA ASN A 345 18.78 19.16 48.62
C ASN A 345 18.46 17.67 48.80
N LEU A 346 17.18 17.34 48.88
CA LEU A 346 16.72 15.96 48.88
C LEU A 346 17.02 15.38 47.50
N SER A 347 18.09 14.57 47.38
CA SER A 347 18.40 13.86 46.18
C SER A 347 17.81 12.45 46.25
N LEU A 348 16.84 12.16 45.43
CA LEU A 348 16.38 10.80 45.18
C LEU A 348 17.46 10.11 44.32
N GLN A 349 18.24 9.21 44.94
CA GLN A 349 19.20 8.37 44.20
C GLN A 349 18.44 7.22 43.51
N GLY A 350 17.67 7.55 42.45
CA GLY A 350 17.10 6.57 41.56
C GLY A 350 18.12 6.16 40.51
N ASP A 351 18.28 4.89 40.25
CA ASP A 351 19.14 4.38 39.18
C ASP A 351 18.43 4.56 37.81
N LEU A 352 18.59 5.75 37.22
CA LEU A 352 18.05 6.07 35.89
C LEU A 352 18.63 5.17 34.80
N VAL A 353 19.84 4.61 35.00
CA VAL A 353 20.47 3.70 34.07
C VAL A 353 19.70 2.38 33.98
N ALA A 354 19.29 1.83 35.14
CA ALA A 354 18.48 0.64 35.17
C ALA A 354 17.11 0.84 34.48
N SER A 355 16.46 1.98 34.75
CA SER A 355 15.19 2.34 34.09
C SER A 355 15.35 2.52 32.58
N THR A 356 16.42 3.14 32.11
CA THR A 356 16.70 3.31 30.69
C THR A 356 16.96 1.97 30.01
N ASN A 357 17.77 1.10 30.61
CA ASN A 357 18.05 -0.25 30.10
C ASN A 357 16.76 -1.09 29.99
N TYR A 358 15.87 -0.98 30.97
CA TYR A 358 14.58 -1.66 30.96
C TYR A 358 13.69 -1.15 29.81
N ILE A 359 13.61 0.16 29.62
CA ILE A 359 12.87 0.79 28.52
C ILE A 359 13.43 0.30 27.15
N ASP A 360 14.75 0.24 27.01
CA ASP A 360 15.39 -0.23 25.77
C ASP A 360 15.09 -1.73 25.55
N SER A 361 15.03 -2.54 26.61
CA SER A 361 14.64 -3.95 26.50
C SER A 361 13.19 -4.12 26.06
N ILE A 362 12.25 -3.28 26.53
CA ILE A 362 10.85 -3.28 26.07
C ILE A 362 10.79 -2.93 24.58
N LYS A 363 11.52 -1.89 24.17
CA LYS A 363 11.56 -1.48 22.76
C LYS A 363 12.09 -2.60 21.86
N THR A 364 13.18 -3.26 22.27
CA THR A 364 13.73 -4.41 21.54
C THR A 364 12.72 -5.55 21.45
N ALA A 365 12.06 -5.90 22.56
CA ALA A 365 11.02 -6.93 22.58
C ALA A 365 9.84 -6.58 21.64
N MET A 366 9.42 -5.31 21.60
CA MET A 366 8.38 -4.86 20.65
C MET A 366 8.83 -5.08 19.20
N CYS A 367 10.07 -4.75 18.86
CA CYS A 367 10.63 -4.96 17.52
C CYS A 367 10.71 -6.46 17.16
N GLU A 368 11.12 -7.31 18.10
CA GLU A 368 11.21 -8.76 17.91
C GLU A 368 9.83 -9.39 17.71
N ILE A 369 8.84 -9.05 18.55
CA ILE A 369 7.46 -9.55 18.44
C ILE A 369 6.80 -9.05 17.14
N ALA A 370 6.99 -7.79 16.80
CA ALA A 370 6.51 -7.21 15.55
C ALA A 370 7.21 -7.81 14.31
N GLY A 371 8.40 -8.38 14.47
CA GLY A 371 9.26 -8.80 13.37
C GLY A 371 9.77 -7.62 12.54
N VAL A 372 9.86 -6.42 13.14
CA VAL A 372 10.32 -5.20 12.49
C VAL A 372 11.68 -4.80 13.07
N PRO A 373 12.77 -4.92 12.32
CA PRO A 373 14.09 -4.52 12.79
C PRO A 373 14.14 -3.03 13.15
N GLU A 374 14.90 -2.68 14.19
CA GLU A 374 15.08 -1.27 14.61
C GLU A 374 15.63 -0.38 13.48
N THR A 375 16.44 -0.94 12.58
CA THR A 375 16.98 -0.25 11.41
C THR A 375 15.89 0.27 10.47
N VAL A 376 14.78 -0.45 10.32
CA VAL A 376 13.62 -0.05 9.52
C VAL A 376 12.86 1.11 10.16
N LEU A 377 12.89 1.21 11.49
CA LEU A 377 12.27 2.30 12.24
C LEU A 377 13.13 3.58 12.28
N GLY A 378 14.34 3.55 11.68
CA GLY A 378 15.24 4.70 11.64
C GLY A 378 16.35 4.68 12.70
N GLY A 379 16.57 3.55 13.37
CA GLY A 379 17.70 3.37 14.28
C GLY A 379 19.05 3.46 13.54
N ALA A 380 19.87 4.43 13.91
CA ALA A 380 21.05 4.84 13.14
C ALA A 380 22.29 3.91 13.23
N SER A 381 22.26 2.86 14.04
CA SER A 381 23.49 2.19 14.48
C SER A 381 24.09 1.16 13.52
N ALA A 382 23.45 0.80 12.41
CA ALA A 382 23.86 -0.36 11.62
C ALA A 382 24.12 -0.15 10.12
N ILE A 383 23.88 1.05 9.57
CA ILE A 383 23.87 1.23 8.10
C ILE A 383 25.24 1.60 7.53
N SER A 384 26.16 2.09 8.34
CA SER A 384 27.50 2.45 7.88
C SER A 384 28.31 1.18 7.57
N ASN A 385 28.61 0.96 6.28
CA ASN A 385 29.37 -0.16 5.73
C ASN A 385 28.67 -1.53 5.64
N THR A 386 27.33 -1.59 5.69
CA THR A 386 26.58 -2.85 5.53
C THR A 386 26.29 -3.10 4.06
N SER A 387 26.63 -4.29 3.53
CA SER A 387 26.31 -4.65 2.14
C SER A 387 24.79 -4.78 1.93
N GLY A 388 24.30 -4.56 0.70
CA GLY A 388 22.89 -4.71 0.37
C GLY A 388 22.31 -6.10 0.73
N VAL A 389 23.12 -7.15 0.60
CA VAL A 389 22.77 -8.52 0.98
C VAL A 389 22.59 -8.64 2.50
N ALA A 390 23.47 -8.05 3.30
CA ALA A 390 23.34 -8.07 4.76
C ALA A 390 22.07 -7.31 5.22
N LEU A 391 21.73 -6.19 4.57
CA LEU A 391 20.48 -5.47 4.82
C LEU A 391 19.25 -6.33 4.49
N GLN A 392 19.30 -7.12 3.42
CA GLN A 392 18.23 -8.08 3.10
C GLN A 392 18.05 -9.12 4.19
N TYR A 393 19.15 -9.71 4.69
CA TYR A 393 19.08 -10.67 5.80
C TYR A 393 18.55 -10.05 7.09
N MET A 394 18.91 -8.80 7.39
CA MET A 394 18.36 -8.10 8.57
C MET A 394 16.85 -7.87 8.47
N ASN A 395 16.32 -7.69 7.26
CA ASN A 395 14.90 -7.47 7.01
C ASN A 395 14.10 -8.77 6.79
N LEU A 396 14.75 -9.95 6.85
CA LEU A 396 14.11 -11.24 6.58
C LEU A 396 12.85 -11.49 7.43
N PRO A 397 12.83 -11.22 8.76
CA PRO A 397 11.62 -11.43 9.57
C PRO A 397 10.42 -10.61 9.08
N LEU A 398 10.66 -9.36 8.69
CA LEU A 398 9.62 -8.49 8.16
C LEU A 398 9.12 -8.96 6.79
N ILE A 399 10.02 -9.44 5.94
CA ILE A 399 9.70 -9.98 4.61
C ILE A 399 8.83 -11.24 4.75
N GLU A 400 9.21 -12.18 5.61
CA GLU A 400 8.47 -13.42 5.84
C GLU A 400 7.07 -13.14 6.40
N ARG A 401 6.98 -12.24 7.38
CA ARG A 401 5.70 -11.80 7.93
C ARG A 401 4.83 -11.17 6.84
N THR A 402 5.38 -10.27 6.04
CA THR A 402 4.65 -9.57 4.98
C THR A 402 4.23 -10.53 3.85
N ARG A 403 5.01 -11.58 3.57
CA ARG A 403 4.65 -12.60 2.58
C ARG A 403 3.32 -13.27 2.89
N VAL A 404 3.09 -13.69 4.13
CA VAL A 404 1.81 -14.29 4.54
C VAL A 404 0.66 -13.31 4.35
N LYS A 405 0.85 -12.04 4.70
CA LYS A 405 -0.16 -10.98 4.51
C LYS A 405 -0.49 -10.79 3.03
N ARG A 406 0.54 -10.74 2.16
CA ARG A 406 0.37 -10.60 0.71
C ARG A 406 -0.39 -11.77 0.09
N GLU A 407 -0.15 -12.98 0.53
CA GLU A 407 -0.90 -14.17 0.10
C GLU A 407 -2.41 -14.02 0.37
N CYS A 408 -2.77 -13.60 1.60
CA CYS A 408 -4.16 -13.35 1.97
C CYS A 408 -4.77 -12.20 1.14
N THR A 409 -4.01 -11.13 0.95
CA THR A 409 -4.44 -9.97 0.16
C THR A 409 -4.61 -10.31 -1.31
N SER A 410 -3.66 -11.03 -1.92
CA SER A 410 -3.75 -11.47 -3.31
C SER A 410 -5.01 -12.28 -3.56
N LYS A 411 -5.31 -13.28 -2.71
CA LYS A 411 -6.52 -14.10 -2.82
C LYS A 411 -7.81 -13.27 -2.67
N GLY A 412 -7.82 -12.33 -1.72
CA GLY A 412 -8.96 -11.45 -1.54
C GLY A 412 -9.19 -10.52 -2.73
N LEU A 413 -8.12 -9.89 -3.25
CA LEU A 413 -8.21 -9.04 -4.42
C LEU A 413 -8.60 -9.80 -5.68
N GLN A 414 -8.15 -11.05 -5.85
CA GLN A 414 -8.62 -11.93 -6.93
C GLN A 414 -10.14 -12.15 -6.86
N LEU A 415 -10.69 -12.30 -5.65
CA LEU A 415 -12.13 -12.44 -5.48
C LEU A 415 -12.87 -11.13 -5.76
N VAL A 416 -12.33 -9.99 -5.34
CA VAL A 416 -12.87 -8.66 -5.70
C VAL A 416 -12.89 -8.48 -7.22
N ASN A 417 -11.80 -8.82 -7.92
CA ASN A 417 -11.75 -8.75 -9.39
C ASN A 417 -12.79 -9.64 -10.07
N LYS A 418 -13.04 -10.85 -9.53
CA LYS A 418 -14.12 -11.72 -10.03
C LYS A 418 -15.49 -11.08 -9.88
N MET A 419 -15.74 -10.42 -8.75
CA MET A 419 -16.99 -9.70 -8.51
C MET A 419 -17.13 -8.50 -9.45
N ILE A 420 -16.05 -7.74 -9.68
CA ILE A 420 -16.04 -6.62 -10.64
C ILE A 420 -16.44 -7.11 -12.04
N LEU A 421 -15.79 -8.16 -12.54
CA LEU A 421 -16.08 -8.70 -13.87
C LEU A 421 -17.51 -9.24 -13.97
N PHE A 422 -17.98 -9.94 -12.93
CA PHE A 422 -19.34 -10.45 -12.91
C PHE A 422 -20.39 -9.32 -12.91
N ILE A 423 -20.22 -8.32 -12.07
CA ILE A 423 -21.09 -7.13 -12.02
C ILE A 423 -21.00 -6.36 -13.34
N GLY A 424 -19.80 -6.21 -13.89
CA GLY A 424 -19.60 -5.54 -15.18
C GLY A 424 -20.36 -6.19 -16.33
N ILE A 425 -20.45 -7.53 -16.37
CA ILE A 425 -21.27 -8.26 -17.36
C ILE A 425 -22.76 -8.05 -17.06
N ALA A 426 -23.17 -8.18 -15.79
CA ALA A 426 -24.59 -8.07 -15.40
C ALA A 426 -25.16 -6.69 -15.72
N GLU A 427 -24.36 -5.64 -15.62
CA GLU A 427 -24.73 -4.25 -15.86
C GLU A 427 -24.38 -3.77 -17.30
N GLY A 428 -23.84 -4.67 -18.14
CA GLY A 428 -23.52 -4.36 -19.54
C GLY A 428 -22.33 -3.42 -19.75
N LEU A 429 -21.42 -3.30 -18.76
CA LEU A 429 -20.22 -2.48 -18.86
C LEU A 429 -19.09 -3.17 -19.63
N ILE A 430 -19.13 -4.49 -19.71
CA ILE A 430 -18.20 -5.33 -20.46
C ILE A 430 -18.97 -6.52 -21.05
N GLU A 431 -18.63 -6.92 -22.26
CA GLU A 431 -19.21 -8.08 -22.90
C GLU A 431 -18.34 -9.31 -22.71
N LYS A 432 -18.96 -10.43 -22.39
CA LYS A 432 -18.27 -11.72 -22.33
C LYS A 432 -18.35 -12.40 -23.70
N PRO A 433 -17.21 -12.74 -24.32
CA PRO A 433 -17.21 -13.52 -25.57
C PRO A 433 -17.91 -14.87 -25.37
N ASP A 434 -18.76 -15.28 -26.33
CA ASP A 434 -19.54 -16.52 -26.25
C ASP A 434 -18.66 -17.78 -26.18
N GLU A 435 -17.45 -17.68 -26.74
CA GLU A 435 -16.48 -18.79 -26.82
C GLU A 435 -15.79 -19.08 -25.47
N ILE A 436 -15.82 -18.14 -24.51
CA ILE A 436 -15.10 -18.23 -23.24
C ILE A 436 -16.06 -18.65 -22.13
N SER A 437 -15.66 -19.63 -21.33
CA SER A 437 -16.45 -19.98 -20.15
C SER A 437 -16.42 -18.87 -19.10
N MET A 438 -17.49 -18.73 -18.28
CA MET A 438 -17.51 -17.74 -17.19
C MET A 438 -16.34 -17.93 -16.22
N LYS A 439 -15.93 -19.17 -15.98
CA LYS A 439 -14.80 -19.50 -15.11
C LYS A 439 -13.48 -18.93 -15.63
N ASP A 440 -13.25 -19.04 -16.93
CA ASP A 440 -12.02 -18.59 -17.56
C ASP A 440 -12.02 -17.05 -17.74
N PHE A 441 -13.18 -16.48 -18.05
CA PHE A 441 -13.36 -15.02 -18.14
C PHE A 441 -13.07 -14.29 -16.82
N VAL A 442 -13.54 -14.81 -15.69
CA VAL A 442 -13.29 -14.20 -14.38
C VAL A 442 -11.94 -14.62 -13.76
N ALA A 443 -11.16 -15.48 -14.43
CA ALA A 443 -9.87 -15.91 -13.95
C ALA A 443 -8.90 -14.72 -13.94
N ASN A 444 -8.25 -14.50 -12.81
CA ASN A 444 -7.26 -13.45 -12.68
C ASN A 444 -6.20 -13.81 -11.63
N THR A 445 -5.04 -13.22 -11.74
CA THR A 445 -3.95 -13.34 -10.79
C THR A 445 -3.55 -11.95 -10.34
N VAL A 446 -3.37 -11.77 -9.04
CA VAL A 446 -2.91 -10.52 -8.44
C VAL A 446 -1.54 -10.72 -7.84
N GLU A 447 -0.57 -9.96 -8.30
CA GLU A 447 0.81 -10.01 -7.83
C GLU A 447 1.14 -8.74 -7.05
N LEU A 448 1.63 -8.91 -5.83
CA LEU A 448 2.19 -7.83 -5.02
C LEU A 448 3.72 -7.93 -5.09
N PRO A 449 4.40 -6.99 -5.75
CA PRO A 449 5.84 -7.04 -5.94
C PRO A 449 6.60 -6.85 -4.63
N ASP A 450 7.82 -7.40 -4.56
CA ASP A 450 8.69 -7.22 -3.41
C ASP A 450 9.08 -5.75 -3.22
N THR A 451 8.97 -5.28 -1.97
CA THR A 451 9.22 -3.87 -1.61
C THR A 451 10.69 -3.55 -1.35
N LEU A 452 11.54 -4.57 -1.20
CA LEU A 452 12.97 -4.30 -1.03
C LEU A 452 13.55 -3.65 -2.28
N PRO A 453 14.40 -2.64 -2.13
CA PRO A 453 15.19 -2.14 -3.25
C PRO A 453 16.05 -3.29 -3.76
N LYS A 454 15.83 -3.69 -5.00
CA LYS A 454 16.77 -4.56 -5.71
C LYS A 454 17.91 -3.67 -6.20
N ASP A 455 19.13 -4.17 -6.13
CA ASP A 455 20.24 -3.51 -6.79
C ASP A 455 20.02 -3.64 -8.30
N GLU A 456 19.65 -2.54 -8.95
CA GLU A 456 19.31 -2.50 -10.36
C GLU A 456 20.44 -3.02 -11.24
N LEU A 457 21.70 -2.78 -10.84
CA LEU A 457 22.87 -3.26 -11.57
C LEU A 457 22.98 -4.78 -11.49
N VAL A 458 22.77 -5.35 -10.32
CA VAL A 458 22.80 -6.80 -10.11
C VAL A 458 21.66 -7.47 -10.86
N GLU A 459 20.47 -6.89 -10.84
CA GLU A 459 19.28 -7.41 -11.57
C GLU A 459 19.50 -7.34 -13.09
N LEU A 460 20.02 -6.22 -13.60
CA LEU A 460 20.39 -6.10 -15.01
C LEU A 460 21.44 -7.11 -15.45
N GLN A 461 22.49 -7.35 -14.64
CA GLN A 461 23.51 -8.35 -14.92
C GLN A 461 22.93 -9.76 -14.94
N LYS A 462 22.02 -10.07 -14.00
CA LYS A 462 21.34 -11.35 -13.93
C LYS A 462 20.45 -11.58 -15.14
N ILE A 463 19.62 -10.60 -15.51
CA ILE A 463 18.77 -10.64 -16.71
C ILE A 463 19.65 -10.82 -17.97
N GLN A 464 20.73 -10.06 -18.09
CA GLN A 464 21.66 -10.20 -19.22
C GLN A 464 22.25 -11.61 -19.31
N GLN A 465 22.60 -12.20 -18.17
CA GLN A 465 23.12 -13.56 -18.10
C GLN A 465 22.06 -14.60 -18.45
N GLU A 466 20.83 -14.46 -17.94
CA GLU A 466 19.69 -15.34 -18.25
C GLU A 466 19.31 -15.25 -19.73
N MET A 467 19.27 -14.05 -20.32
CA MET A 467 19.07 -13.86 -21.76
C MET A 467 20.18 -14.48 -22.60
N SER A 468 21.45 -14.38 -22.17
CA SER A 468 22.58 -14.99 -22.89
C SER A 468 22.55 -16.52 -22.88
N MET A 469 21.95 -17.11 -21.82
CA MET A 469 21.74 -18.55 -21.70
C MET A 469 20.44 -19.05 -22.40
N GLY A 470 19.61 -18.13 -22.92
CA GLY A 470 18.31 -18.47 -23.51
C GLY A 470 17.24 -18.87 -22.50
N LEU A 471 17.41 -18.50 -21.22
CA LEU A 471 16.46 -18.78 -20.14
C LEU A 471 15.39 -17.70 -20.00
N GLU A 472 15.64 -16.51 -20.55
CA GLU A 472 14.74 -15.37 -20.48
C GLU A 472 14.55 -14.75 -21.86
N CYS A 473 13.33 -14.27 -22.16
CA CYS A 473 13.02 -13.55 -23.39
C CYS A 473 13.01 -12.03 -23.18
N ARG A 474 13.02 -11.24 -24.27
CA ARG A 474 13.00 -9.77 -24.21
C ARG A 474 11.75 -9.23 -23.50
N HIS A 475 10.60 -9.89 -23.73
CA HIS A 475 9.34 -9.51 -23.10
C HIS A 475 9.42 -9.69 -21.57
N GLY A 476 9.78 -10.86 -21.10
CA GLY A 476 9.93 -11.15 -19.67
C GLY A 476 11.01 -10.30 -19.00
N ALA A 477 12.13 -10.04 -19.68
CA ALA A 477 13.17 -9.14 -19.19
C ALA A 477 12.65 -7.71 -18.97
N MET A 478 11.85 -7.17 -19.89
CA MET A 478 11.24 -5.84 -19.78
C MET A 478 10.18 -5.79 -18.68
N GLU A 479 9.39 -6.86 -18.51
CA GLU A 479 8.41 -6.99 -17.44
C GLU A 479 9.10 -6.95 -16.07
N ARG A 480 10.16 -7.72 -15.88
CA ARG A 480 10.96 -7.73 -14.64
C ARG A 480 11.60 -6.38 -14.32
N LEU A 481 11.93 -5.59 -15.34
CA LEU A 481 12.44 -4.22 -15.20
C LEU A 481 11.33 -3.19 -15.00
N GLY A 482 10.06 -3.61 -14.88
CA GLY A 482 8.92 -2.72 -14.62
C GLY A 482 8.57 -1.79 -15.77
N LYS A 483 8.88 -2.17 -17.03
CA LYS A 483 8.51 -1.35 -18.20
C LYS A 483 7.03 -1.55 -18.51
N THR A 484 6.33 -0.46 -18.78
CA THR A 484 4.93 -0.45 -19.19
C THR A 484 4.80 -0.50 -20.70
N ASN A 485 3.67 -1.02 -21.21
CA ASN A 485 3.38 -1.16 -22.65
C ASN A 485 4.47 -1.90 -23.41
N ILE A 486 4.86 -3.07 -22.91
CA ILE A 486 5.97 -3.88 -23.43
C ILE A 486 5.86 -4.18 -24.91
N PRO A 487 4.69 -4.62 -25.48
CA PRO A 487 4.55 -4.88 -26.89
C PRO A 487 4.87 -3.65 -27.75
N LYS A 488 4.33 -2.48 -27.38
CA LYS A 488 4.61 -1.22 -28.07
C LYS A 488 6.10 -0.86 -27.99
N LYS A 489 6.70 -1.05 -26.82
CA LYS A 489 8.12 -0.77 -26.58
C LYS A 489 9.04 -1.70 -27.40
N ILE A 490 8.66 -2.96 -27.56
CA ILE A 490 9.40 -3.91 -28.42
C ILE A 490 9.30 -3.48 -29.87
N ALA A 491 8.11 -3.08 -30.33
CA ALA A 491 7.89 -2.59 -31.70
C ALA A 491 8.72 -1.32 -31.98
N GLU A 492 8.71 -0.36 -31.05
CA GLU A 492 9.52 0.86 -31.13
C GLU A 492 11.02 0.55 -31.23
N ILE A 493 11.52 -0.40 -30.41
CA ILE A 493 12.94 -0.79 -30.43
C ILE A 493 13.29 -1.53 -31.72
N ASP A 494 12.39 -2.36 -32.25
CA ASP A 494 12.63 -3.09 -33.48
C ASP A 494 12.56 -2.16 -34.70
N GLU A 495 11.69 -1.16 -34.68
CA GLU A 495 11.65 -0.08 -35.68
C GLU A 495 12.94 0.75 -35.65
N GLU A 496 13.39 1.16 -34.45
CA GLU A 496 14.65 1.90 -34.27
C GLU A 496 15.87 1.09 -34.74
N ARG A 497 15.85 -0.25 -34.55
CA ARG A 497 16.86 -1.16 -35.10
C ARG A 497 16.86 -1.20 -36.62
N HIS A 498 15.69 -1.16 -37.24
CA HIS A 498 15.59 -1.12 -38.70
C HIS A 498 16.06 0.21 -39.27
N GLN A 499 15.78 1.32 -38.59
CA GLN A 499 16.19 2.65 -39.02
C GLN A 499 17.67 2.92 -38.77
N ASN A 500 18.21 2.41 -37.68
CA ASN A 500 19.60 2.63 -37.24
C ASN A 500 20.30 1.32 -36.85
N PRO A 501 20.55 0.40 -37.79
CA PRO A 501 21.16 -0.91 -37.50
C PRO A 501 22.57 -0.78 -36.90
N GLU A 502 23.25 0.33 -37.10
CA GLU A 502 24.60 0.59 -36.62
C GLU A 502 24.66 0.74 -35.10
N ILE A 503 23.62 1.24 -34.47
CA ILE A 503 23.54 1.48 -33.02
C ILE A 503 23.37 0.16 -32.24
N PHE A 504 22.65 -0.80 -32.83
CA PHE A 504 22.20 -2.01 -32.13
C PHE A 504 23.01 -3.27 -32.46
N ASN A 505 23.88 -3.23 -33.45
CA ASN A 505 24.62 -4.41 -33.86
C ASN A 505 26.13 -4.22 -33.58
N SER A 506 26.61 -4.83 -32.49
CA SER A 506 28.03 -4.79 -32.15
C SER A 506 28.95 -5.32 -33.24
N ALA A 507 28.47 -6.25 -34.09
CA ALA A 507 29.20 -6.75 -35.24
C ALA A 507 29.21 -5.73 -36.39
N LEU A 508 28.12 -4.98 -36.59
CA LEU A 508 28.06 -3.88 -37.57
C LEU A 508 28.85 -2.65 -37.08
N GLN A 509 28.84 -2.37 -35.78
CA GLN A 509 29.71 -1.34 -35.19
C GLN A 509 31.21 -1.66 -35.40
N LEU A 510 31.60 -2.90 -35.19
CA LEU A 510 32.98 -3.36 -35.48
C LEU A 510 33.27 -3.26 -36.99
N GLN A 511 32.32 -3.60 -37.85
CA GLN A 511 32.46 -3.52 -39.30
C GLN A 511 32.51 -2.07 -39.78
N TRP A 512 31.69 -1.19 -39.19
CA TRP A 512 31.72 0.25 -39.46
C TRP A 512 33.07 0.86 -39.02
N TYR A 513 33.52 0.54 -37.81
CA TYR A 513 34.86 0.95 -37.32
C TYR A 513 35.98 0.46 -38.23
N GLN A 514 35.94 -0.78 -38.70
CA GLN A 514 36.90 -1.34 -39.64
C GLN A 514 36.84 -0.64 -41.01
N ASN A 515 35.65 -0.32 -41.49
CA ASN A 515 35.49 0.42 -42.75
C ASN A 515 35.97 1.88 -42.64
N GLU A 516 35.75 2.53 -41.50
CA GLU A 516 36.20 3.89 -41.24
C GLU A 516 37.75 3.93 -41.11
N LEU A 517 38.33 2.95 -40.42
CA LEU A 517 39.77 2.77 -40.37
C LEU A 517 40.36 2.50 -41.75
N ASN A 518 39.71 1.68 -42.58
CA ASN A 518 40.14 1.41 -43.94
C ASN A 518 40.00 2.64 -44.85
N LYS A 519 39.00 3.52 -44.67
CA LYS A 519 38.86 4.80 -45.38
C LYS A 519 39.99 5.75 -44.99
N GLN A 520 40.40 5.80 -43.75
CA GLN A 520 41.54 6.59 -43.30
C GLN A 520 42.90 6.02 -43.75
N MET A 521 42.93 4.72 -44.06
CA MET A 521 44.14 4.04 -44.54
C MET A 521 44.24 3.96 -46.07
N THR A 522 43.23 4.40 -46.84
CA THR A 522 43.40 4.55 -48.30
C THR A 522 44.21 5.83 -48.58
N PRO A 523 45.47 5.68 -49.02
CA PRO A 523 46.25 6.86 -49.36
C PRO A 523 45.64 7.53 -50.60
N THR A 524 45.26 8.80 -50.46
CA THR A 524 45.16 9.71 -51.63
C THR A 524 46.46 9.60 -52.39
N ASN A 525 46.37 9.13 -53.64
CA ASN A 525 47.49 9.03 -54.55
C ASN A 525 48.25 10.36 -54.66
N ALA A 526 49.40 10.44 -54.00
CA ALA A 526 50.50 11.28 -54.38
C ALA A 526 51.79 10.72 -53.75
N GLY A 527 52.54 9.97 -54.53
CA GLY A 527 53.95 9.81 -54.56
C GLY A 527 54.71 9.59 -53.26
N GLY A 528 55.30 8.39 -53.06
CA GLY A 528 56.38 8.18 -52.11
C GLY A 528 56.40 6.82 -51.47
N MET A 529 57.07 5.84 -52.09
CA MET A 529 57.57 4.63 -51.42
C MET A 529 58.43 5.02 -50.23
N LEU A 530 58.16 4.39 -49.06
CA LEU A 530 59.19 3.95 -48.11
C LEU A 530 58.60 3.09 -46.96
N ASN A 531 59.22 1.91 -46.81
CA ASN A 531 59.32 1.05 -45.66
C ASN A 531 58.20 0.09 -45.28
N GLY A 532 58.45 -1.16 -45.57
CA GLY A 532 57.89 -2.42 -45.17
C GLY A 532 57.69 -2.63 -43.67
N GLN A 533 56.59 -2.13 -43.14
CA GLN A 533 56.03 -2.61 -41.86
C GLN A 533 54.69 -3.22 -42.11
N THR A 534 54.48 -4.42 -41.56
CA THR A 534 53.23 -5.15 -41.72
C THR A 534 52.10 -4.51 -40.93
N PRO A 535 50.87 -4.62 -41.35
CA PRO A 535 49.68 -4.05 -40.65
C PRO A 535 49.57 -4.45 -39.16
N ARG A 536 50.19 -5.54 -38.79
CA ARG A 536 50.27 -6.05 -37.41
C ARG A 536 51.16 -5.24 -36.49
N GLU A 537 52.22 -4.65 -37.00
CA GLU A 537 53.16 -3.80 -36.23
C GLU A 537 52.62 -2.38 -36.04
N GLN A 538 51.84 -1.87 -37.00
CA GLN A 538 51.14 -0.59 -36.87
C GLN A 538 50.01 -0.63 -35.85
N MET A 539 49.30 -1.77 -35.76
CA MET A 539 48.27 -1.99 -34.74
C MET A 539 48.85 -2.03 -33.30
N ARG A 540 50.05 -2.53 -33.16
CA ARG A 540 50.74 -2.61 -31.88
C ARG A 540 51.22 -1.23 -31.38
N ILE A 541 51.60 -0.36 -32.29
CA ILE A 541 52.00 1.03 -31.98
C ILE A 541 50.80 1.89 -31.62
N ALA A 542 49.67 1.70 -32.28
CA ALA A 542 48.42 2.41 -31.97
C ALA A 542 47.85 2.02 -30.60
N MET A 543 47.98 0.74 -30.20
CA MET A 543 47.52 0.26 -28.89
C MET A 543 48.45 0.66 -27.73
N THR A 544 49.71 0.87 -27.99
CA THR A 544 50.67 1.29 -26.95
C THR A 544 50.72 2.83 -26.79
N GLY A 545 50.26 3.60 -27.77
CA GLY A 545 50.17 5.06 -27.72
C GLY A 545 49.00 5.63 -26.93
N ALA A 546 47.95 4.82 -26.62
CA ALA A 546 46.76 5.26 -25.91
C ALA A 546 46.85 5.17 -24.36
N ASN A 547 47.95 4.61 -23.82
CA ASN A 547 48.12 4.43 -22.36
C ASN A 547 49.28 5.26 -21.74
N GLY A 548 49.66 6.37 -22.40
CA GLY A 548 50.75 7.23 -21.90
C GLY A 548 50.35 8.69 -21.78
N GLY A 549 49.46 9.04 -20.87
CA GLY A 549 49.11 10.43 -20.67
C GLY A 549 48.29 10.67 -19.39
N GLU A 550 48.90 10.32 -18.25
CA GLU A 550 48.58 10.91 -16.96
C GLU A 550 49.67 10.55 -15.96
N ASN A 551 50.63 11.47 -15.84
CA ASN A 551 51.41 11.75 -14.63
C ASN A 551 52.44 12.84 -14.96
N ALA A 552 52.10 14.08 -14.73
CA ALA A 552 52.92 15.18 -14.27
C ALA A 552 52.02 16.29 -13.72
#